data_c94a91818931d38e692830dc2641307d
#
_entry.id   c94a91818931d38e692830dc2641307d
#
_cell.length_a   1.000
_cell.length_b   1.000
_cell.length_c   1.000
_cell.angle_alpha   90.00
_cell.angle_beta   90.00
_cell.angle_gamma   90.00
#
_symmetry.space_group_name_H-M   'P 1'
#
loop_
_entity.id
_entity.type
_entity.pdbx_description
1 polymer ?
#
loop_
_entity_poly.entity_id
_entity_poly.type
_entity_poly.pdbx_seq_one_letter_code
_entity_poly.pdbx_strand_id
1 'polypeptide(L)'
;MTEFGTFETALIIAMVVAYILFTSWLTVRLRSRTVDQFMTASHSLPAVVVGVLMMSEFVGAKSTVGTAQEAFNSGFAASWSVLGASIGFLLFGLFFVKALYGSGEYTISAAIAQKFGRSTMLTVSLIMIYALLLVNVGNYISGAAAIATVLKINLGAAMCIIAAVSTVYYVFGGLKGVAWITLLHSAVKIVGVSLILGVALYATGGVRPMMEGLPPQYFTWDGDIGASTIIAWTVGTVGAIFSTQFIIQAISGAHDAKAAQRSTFYAAALCFPLAIALGLIGVAAKFLHPSIDSLYALPVFLQGMHPLLAGLVTTSLVASVFVSVSTVALAIVSLIMRDFYEPYFRPNPEQQLRATRLISLVIAVVPLIFVIFVPEILRLSFFTRALRLSISIVAVIGFYLPLFRTGRGATLGLLAAAAFTSVWYALGNPYGIDNMYVAAVTPVLVMVIERALSWSKSAIIAETRKQGESHEHHA
;
A
#
# COMPACT_ATOMS: atom_id res chain seq x y z
N MET A 1 22.05 27.31 8.00
CA MET A 1 20.89 26.60 8.59
C MET A 1 21.09 26.60 10.09
N THR A 2 20.21 27.22 10.85
CA THR A 2 20.28 27.18 12.32
C THR A 2 19.88 25.79 12.78
N GLU A 3 20.85 25.01 13.23
CA GLU A 3 20.57 23.74 13.92
C GLU A 3 19.81 24.02 15.22
N PHE A 4 18.85 23.18 15.55
CA PHE A 4 18.20 23.24 16.87
C PHE A 4 19.25 23.10 17.99
N GLY A 5 19.14 23.94 18.99
CA GLY A 5 19.95 23.84 20.21
C GLY A 5 19.67 22.53 20.97
N THR A 6 20.53 22.20 21.90
CA THR A 6 20.40 20.94 22.68
C THR A 6 19.05 20.83 23.40
N PHE A 7 18.55 21.92 23.96
CA PHE A 7 17.25 21.96 24.64
C PHE A 7 16.09 21.76 23.69
N GLU A 8 16.12 22.40 22.51
CA GLU A 8 15.07 22.30 21.49
C GLU A 8 15.01 20.88 20.90
N THR A 9 16.18 20.28 20.63
CA THR A 9 16.28 18.88 20.21
C THR A 9 15.70 17.92 21.25
N ALA A 10 16.05 18.13 22.55
CA ALA A 10 15.50 17.33 23.64
C ALA A 10 13.98 17.47 23.76
N LEU A 11 13.42 18.66 23.52
CA LEU A 11 11.99 18.91 23.56
C LEU A 11 11.28 18.13 22.40
N ILE A 12 11.82 18.19 21.19
CA ILE A 12 11.28 17.45 20.04
C ILE A 12 11.30 15.94 20.31
N ILE A 13 12.42 15.42 20.82
CA ILE A 13 12.54 14.00 21.20
C ILE A 13 11.51 13.62 22.27
N ALA A 14 11.37 14.44 23.31
CA ALA A 14 10.41 14.20 24.38
C ALA A 14 8.96 14.16 23.85
N MET A 15 8.58 15.03 22.92
CA MET A 15 7.27 15.02 22.27
C MET A 15 7.04 13.72 21.49
N VAL A 16 8.00 13.27 20.68
CA VAL A 16 7.92 12.02 19.91
C VAL A 16 7.80 10.82 20.84
N VAL A 17 8.64 10.73 21.87
CA VAL A 17 8.62 9.65 22.86
C VAL A 17 7.29 9.61 23.62
N ALA A 18 6.83 10.77 24.12
CA ALA A 18 5.54 10.87 24.81
C ALA A 18 4.38 10.42 23.92
N TYR A 19 4.40 10.79 22.64
CA TYR A 19 3.39 10.36 21.66
C TYR A 19 3.43 8.84 21.44
N ILE A 20 4.62 8.25 21.27
CA ILE A 20 4.79 6.80 21.10
C ILE A 20 4.25 6.05 22.33
N LEU A 21 4.59 6.49 23.52
CA LEU A 21 4.13 5.88 24.76
C LEU A 21 2.62 6.00 24.91
N PHE A 22 2.05 7.18 24.64
CA PHE A 22 0.61 7.41 24.69
C PHE A 22 -0.16 6.51 23.69
N THR A 23 0.28 6.45 22.42
CA THR A 23 -0.39 5.67 21.40
C THR A 23 -0.22 4.17 21.59
N SER A 24 0.92 3.72 22.12
CA SER A 24 1.14 2.33 22.52
C SER A 24 0.21 1.93 23.69
N TRP A 25 0.11 2.76 24.71
CA TRP A 25 -0.81 2.57 25.83
C TRP A 25 -2.28 2.52 25.34
N LEU A 26 -2.67 3.44 24.46
CA LEU A 26 -4.03 3.49 23.90
C LEU A 26 -4.32 2.22 23.08
N THR A 27 -3.35 1.72 22.30
CA THR A 27 -3.50 0.47 21.55
C THR A 27 -3.76 -0.73 22.47
N VAL A 28 -3.02 -0.83 23.56
CA VAL A 28 -3.23 -1.91 24.56
C VAL A 28 -4.62 -1.80 25.21
N ARG A 29 -5.10 -0.59 25.44
CA ARG A 29 -6.48 -0.33 25.93
C ARG A 29 -7.53 -0.76 24.92
N LEU A 30 -7.31 -0.49 23.64
CA LEU A 30 -8.19 -0.83 22.52
C LEU A 30 -8.00 -2.27 21.99
N ARG A 31 -7.26 -3.10 22.69
CA ARG A 31 -6.87 -4.45 22.25
C ARG A 31 -8.05 -5.29 21.79
N SER A 32 -7.84 -6.03 20.72
CA SER A 32 -8.76 -7.06 20.25
C SER A 32 -8.75 -8.28 21.18
N ARG A 33 -9.92 -8.74 21.58
CA ARG A 33 -10.09 -9.89 22.50
C ARG A 33 -10.53 -11.14 21.79
N THR A 34 -11.10 -11.02 20.60
CA THR A 34 -11.57 -12.13 19.76
C THR A 34 -10.89 -12.09 18.39
N VAL A 35 -10.88 -13.23 17.70
CA VAL A 35 -10.36 -13.34 16.32
C VAL A 35 -11.14 -12.42 15.38
N ASP A 36 -12.45 -12.35 15.52
CA ASP A 36 -13.30 -11.50 14.70
C ASP A 36 -12.97 -10.01 14.90
N GLN A 37 -12.77 -9.54 16.15
CA GLN A 37 -12.27 -8.19 16.41
C GLN A 37 -10.89 -7.94 15.79
N PHE A 38 -10.05 -8.98 15.80
CA PHE A 38 -8.69 -8.89 15.26
C PHE A 38 -8.67 -8.81 13.74
N MET A 39 -9.47 -9.63 13.05
CA MET A 39 -9.44 -9.75 11.58
C MET A 39 -10.36 -8.75 10.87
N THR A 40 -11.57 -8.54 11.40
CA THR A 40 -12.65 -7.79 10.76
C THR A 40 -13.20 -6.64 11.59
N ALA A 41 -12.61 -6.37 12.78
CA ALA A 41 -13.14 -5.40 13.76
C ALA A 41 -14.63 -5.65 14.10
N SER A 42 -15.09 -6.92 14.00
CA SER A 42 -16.50 -7.32 14.19
C SER A 42 -17.48 -6.53 13.31
N HIS A 43 -17.08 -6.15 12.11
CA HIS A 43 -17.88 -5.36 11.16
C HIS A 43 -18.51 -4.10 11.78
N SER A 44 -17.76 -3.40 12.63
CA SER A 44 -18.30 -2.31 13.46
C SER A 44 -17.73 -0.92 13.10
N LEU A 45 -16.85 -0.84 12.09
CA LEU A 45 -16.16 0.42 11.79
C LEU A 45 -17.04 1.38 10.99
N PRO A 46 -17.12 2.66 11.41
CA PRO A 46 -17.75 3.71 10.63
C PRO A 46 -17.01 3.97 9.32
N ALA A 47 -17.73 4.41 8.27
CA ALA A 47 -17.15 4.69 6.95
C ALA A 47 -15.97 5.67 6.98
N VAL A 48 -16.01 6.70 7.84
CA VAL A 48 -14.92 7.67 7.99
C VAL A 48 -13.66 6.99 8.51
N VAL A 49 -13.77 6.12 9.53
CA VAL A 49 -12.64 5.39 10.11
C VAL A 49 -12.01 4.48 9.08
N VAL A 50 -12.83 3.73 8.33
CA VAL A 50 -12.34 2.85 7.24
C VAL A 50 -11.69 3.69 6.13
N GLY A 51 -12.25 4.83 5.75
CA GLY A 51 -11.71 5.73 4.74
C GLY A 51 -10.34 6.30 5.13
N VAL A 52 -10.21 6.77 6.37
CA VAL A 52 -8.94 7.25 6.93
C VAL A 52 -7.91 6.12 7.00
N LEU A 53 -8.34 4.93 7.39
CA LEU A 53 -7.48 3.75 7.44
C LEU A 53 -6.89 3.41 6.06
N MET A 54 -7.73 3.38 5.02
CA MET A 54 -7.30 3.13 3.63
C MET A 54 -6.39 4.25 3.09
N MET A 55 -6.75 5.52 3.32
CA MET A 55 -5.90 6.65 2.94
C MET A 55 -4.51 6.55 3.59
N SER A 56 -4.45 6.21 4.87
CA SER A 56 -3.18 6.14 5.60
C SER A 56 -2.24 5.05 5.11
N GLU A 57 -2.75 3.99 4.50
CA GLU A 57 -1.93 2.96 3.86
C GLU A 57 -1.19 3.52 2.64
N PHE A 58 -1.88 4.30 1.79
CA PHE A 58 -1.28 4.86 0.58
C PHE A 58 -0.45 6.12 0.83
N VAL A 59 -0.88 6.95 1.77
CA VAL A 59 -0.14 8.16 2.17
C VAL A 59 0.63 7.87 3.48
N GLY A 60 1.45 6.83 3.46
CA GLY A 60 2.39 6.48 4.53
C GLY A 60 3.69 7.26 4.45
N ALA A 61 4.64 6.97 5.33
CA ALA A 61 5.94 7.65 5.40
C ALA A 61 6.68 7.63 4.06
N LYS A 62 6.69 6.49 3.38
CA LYS A 62 7.34 6.31 2.09
C LYS A 62 6.73 7.21 1.00
N SER A 63 5.41 7.30 0.93
CA SER A 63 4.73 8.16 -0.04
C SER A 63 4.90 9.63 0.31
N THR A 64 4.88 9.99 1.60
CA THR A 64 5.02 11.38 2.04
C THR A 64 6.42 11.92 1.72
N VAL A 65 7.47 11.24 2.15
CA VAL A 65 8.85 11.65 1.89
C VAL A 65 9.21 11.47 0.41
N GLY A 66 8.83 10.32 -0.17
CA GLY A 66 9.17 9.99 -1.57
C GLY A 66 8.51 10.89 -2.59
N THR A 67 7.25 11.34 -2.37
CA THR A 67 6.60 12.29 -3.29
C THR A 67 7.27 13.66 -3.22
N ALA A 68 7.63 14.17 -2.03
CA ALA A 68 8.33 15.43 -1.90
C ALA A 68 9.75 15.34 -2.49
N GLN A 69 10.46 14.24 -2.29
CA GLN A 69 11.76 13.96 -2.88
C GLN A 69 11.70 13.96 -4.41
N GLU A 70 10.74 13.24 -4.98
CA GLU A 70 10.55 13.17 -6.42
C GLU A 70 10.14 14.53 -7.00
N ALA A 71 9.28 15.27 -6.29
CA ALA A 71 8.89 16.63 -6.72
C ALA A 71 10.05 17.63 -6.68
N PHE A 72 11.00 17.46 -5.78
CA PHE A 72 12.25 18.21 -5.78
C PHE A 72 13.07 17.94 -7.05
N ASN A 73 13.12 16.70 -7.52
CA ASN A 73 13.90 16.34 -8.71
C ASN A 73 13.17 16.64 -10.02
N SER A 74 11.89 16.30 -10.11
CA SER A 74 11.12 16.18 -11.35
C SER A 74 9.90 17.09 -11.41
N GLY A 75 9.71 17.98 -10.44
CA GLY A 75 8.61 18.93 -10.40
C GLY A 75 7.30 18.38 -9.84
N PHE A 76 6.24 19.20 -9.98
CA PHE A 76 4.92 18.95 -9.42
C PHE A 76 4.25 17.65 -9.94
N ALA A 77 4.67 17.19 -11.12
CA ALA A 77 4.22 15.91 -11.71
C ALA A 77 4.40 14.70 -10.75
N ALA A 78 5.34 14.76 -9.81
CA ALA A 78 5.51 13.74 -8.78
C ALA A 78 4.27 13.52 -7.89
N SER A 79 3.37 14.51 -7.81
CA SER A 79 2.07 14.40 -7.12
C SER A 79 1.22 13.22 -7.63
N TRP A 80 1.41 12.78 -8.89
CA TRP A 80 0.71 11.64 -9.46
C TRP A 80 0.97 10.33 -8.73
N SER A 81 2.08 10.22 -8.00
CA SER A 81 2.37 9.06 -7.14
C SER A 81 1.29 8.82 -6.07
N VAL A 82 0.60 9.89 -5.63
CA VAL A 82 -0.50 9.88 -4.66
C VAL A 82 -1.84 10.23 -5.31
N LEU A 83 -1.90 11.08 -6.34
CA LEU A 83 -3.13 11.36 -7.11
C LEU A 83 -3.71 10.09 -7.71
N GLY A 84 -2.85 9.19 -8.20
CA GLY A 84 -3.26 7.86 -8.65
C GLY A 84 -4.05 7.08 -7.60
N ALA A 85 -3.75 7.27 -6.30
CA ALA A 85 -4.52 6.65 -5.22
C ALA A 85 -5.91 7.28 -5.06
N SER A 86 -6.04 8.60 -5.21
CA SER A 86 -7.35 9.25 -5.20
C SER A 86 -8.25 8.70 -6.31
N ILE A 87 -7.73 8.60 -7.53
CA ILE A 87 -8.44 8.00 -8.67
C ILE A 87 -8.77 6.52 -8.39
N GLY A 88 -7.80 5.78 -7.87
CA GLY A 88 -7.96 4.35 -7.57
C GLY A 88 -9.07 4.09 -6.54
N PHE A 89 -9.12 4.85 -5.45
CA PHE A 89 -10.18 4.72 -4.46
C PHE A 89 -11.56 5.11 -5.01
N LEU A 90 -11.62 6.14 -5.86
CA LEU A 90 -12.86 6.52 -6.54
C LEU A 90 -13.37 5.38 -7.43
N LEU A 91 -12.52 4.84 -8.31
CA LEU A 91 -12.87 3.75 -9.20
C LEU A 91 -13.21 2.47 -8.44
N PHE A 92 -12.47 2.16 -7.37
CA PHE A 92 -12.73 1.03 -6.50
C PHE A 92 -14.12 1.11 -5.86
N GLY A 93 -14.48 2.29 -5.34
CA GLY A 93 -15.80 2.55 -4.76
C GLY A 93 -16.94 2.46 -5.75
N LEU A 94 -16.74 2.95 -6.97
CA LEU A 94 -17.76 2.92 -8.01
C LEU A 94 -18.00 1.50 -8.56
N PHE A 95 -16.94 0.76 -8.79
CA PHE A 95 -17.02 -0.48 -9.58
C PHE A 95 -16.80 -1.76 -8.78
N PHE A 96 -15.94 -1.78 -7.74
CA PHE A 96 -15.45 -3.05 -7.22
C PHE A 96 -15.85 -3.37 -5.77
N VAL A 97 -16.03 -2.35 -4.90
CA VAL A 97 -16.34 -2.55 -3.47
C VAL A 97 -17.56 -3.43 -3.25
N LYS A 98 -18.65 -3.20 -3.99
CA LYS A 98 -19.90 -3.96 -3.79
C LYS A 98 -19.72 -5.45 -4.10
N ALA A 99 -19.01 -5.76 -5.17
CA ALA A 99 -18.74 -7.14 -5.57
C ALA A 99 -17.86 -7.84 -4.53
N LEU A 100 -16.87 -7.13 -4.00
CA LEU A 100 -15.93 -7.67 -3.06
C LEU A 100 -16.51 -7.80 -1.64
N TYR A 101 -17.20 -6.77 -1.15
CA TYR A 101 -17.90 -6.82 0.14
C TYR A 101 -18.99 -7.90 0.14
N GLY A 102 -19.71 -8.06 -0.99
CA GLY A 102 -20.73 -9.09 -1.17
C GLY A 102 -20.16 -10.52 -1.22
N SER A 103 -18.86 -10.71 -1.38
CA SER A 103 -18.24 -12.04 -1.27
C SER A 103 -18.24 -12.58 0.17
N GLY A 104 -18.38 -11.69 1.18
CA GLY A 104 -18.32 -12.05 2.60
C GLY A 104 -16.91 -12.38 3.09
N GLU A 105 -15.89 -12.27 2.23
CA GLU A 105 -14.51 -12.61 2.56
C GLU A 105 -13.72 -11.37 3.00
N TYR A 106 -12.81 -11.57 3.96
CA TYR A 106 -11.90 -10.51 4.41
C TYR A 106 -10.49 -10.63 3.83
N THR A 107 -10.26 -11.60 2.93
CA THR A 107 -9.03 -11.73 2.16
C THR A 107 -9.32 -11.70 0.66
N ILE A 108 -8.44 -11.05 -0.11
CA ILE A 108 -8.56 -10.98 -1.57
C ILE A 108 -8.42 -12.37 -2.19
N SER A 109 -7.56 -13.22 -1.64
CA SER A 109 -7.34 -14.59 -2.07
C SER A 109 -8.59 -15.44 -1.94
N ALA A 110 -9.27 -15.37 -0.79
CA ALA A 110 -10.52 -16.11 -0.57
C ALA A 110 -11.66 -15.60 -1.48
N ALA A 111 -11.76 -14.28 -1.67
CA ALA A 111 -12.73 -13.71 -2.61
C ALA A 111 -12.50 -14.17 -4.05
N ILE A 112 -11.25 -14.23 -4.51
CA ILE A 112 -10.86 -14.76 -5.83
C ILE A 112 -11.12 -16.28 -5.90
N ALA A 113 -10.89 -17.02 -4.81
CA ALA A 113 -11.13 -18.46 -4.75
C ALA A 113 -12.56 -18.86 -5.05
N GLN A 114 -13.55 -18.03 -4.70
CA GLN A 114 -14.96 -18.26 -5.04
C GLN A 114 -15.21 -18.32 -6.56
N LYS A 115 -14.32 -17.73 -7.37
CA LYS A 115 -14.43 -17.68 -8.83
C LYS A 115 -13.51 -18.67 -9.54
N PHE A 116 -12.34 -18.96 -8.98
CA PHE A 116 -11.25 -19.68 -9.63
C PHE A 116 -10.77 -20.93 -8.88
N GLY A 117 -11.19 -21.10 -7.63
CA GLY A 117 -10.82 -22.25 -6.82
C GLY A 117 -9.51 -22.09 -6.02
N ARG A 118 -9.15 -23.17 -5.32
CA ARG A 118 -8.11 -23.17 -4.27
C ARG A 118 -6.68 -22.93 -4.81
N SER A 119 -6.33 -23.46 -5.98
CA SER A 119 -4.98 -23.26 -6.55
C SER A 119 -4.70 -21.79 -6.81
N THR A 120 -5.69 -21.07 -7.37
CA THR A 120 -5.61 -19.63 -7.59
C THR A 120 -5.52 -18.88 -6.26
N MET A 121 -6.29 -19.28 -5.25
CA MET A 121 -6.22 -18.71 -3.89
C MET A 121 -4.80 -18.75 -3.34
N LEU A 122 -4.18 -19.92 -3.32
CA LEU A 122 -2.83 -20.07 -2.78
C LEU A 122 -1.80 -19.26 -3.57
N THR A 123 -1.92 -19.19 -4.89
CA THR A 123 -1.05 -18.37 -5.75
C THR A 123 -1.20 -16.89 -5.43
N VAL A 124 -2.43 -16.39 -5.30
CA VAL A 124 -2.71 -15.00 -4.90
C VAL A 124 -2.09 -14.71 -3.53
N SER A 125 -2.30 -15.59 -2.55
CA SER A 125 -1.78 -15.40 -1.19
C SER A 125 -0.26 -15.34 -1.17
N LEU A 126 0.43 -16.23 -1.88
CA LEU A 126 1.89 -16.24 -1.93
C LEU A 126 2.45 -14.97 -2.58
N ILE A 127 1.89 -14.56 -3.73
CA ILE A 127 2.31 -13.33 -4.41
C ILE A 127 2.02 -12.11 -3.53
N MET A 128 0.85 -12.06 -2.88
CA MET A 128 0.48 -10.95 -2.02
C MET A 128 1.34 -10.86 -0.77
N ILE A 129 1.61 -11.97 -0.08
CA ILE A 129 2.51 -12.02 1.08
C ILE A 129 3.91 -11.54 0.68
N TYR A 130 4.45 -12.03 -0.44
CA TYR A 130 5.73 -11.60 -0.96
C TYR A 130 5.76 -10.09 -1.24
N ALA A 131 4.76 -9.58 -1.98
CA ALA A 131 4.67 -8.16 -2.29
C ALA A 131 4.56 -7.29 -1.02
N LEU A 132 3.75 -7.70 -0.04
CA LEU A 132 3.55 -6.96 1.21
C LEU A 132 4.78 -7.02 2.13
N LEU A 133 5.53 -8.13 2.17
CA LEU A 133 6.82 -8.18 2.87
C LEU A 133 7.78 -7.14 2.31
N LEU A 134 7.90 -7.05 0.98
CA LEU A 134 8.74 -6.04 0.33
C LEU A 134 8.24 -4.60 0.58
N VAL A 135 6.91 -4.38 0.63
CA VAL A 135 6.34 -3.09 1.05
C VAL A 135 6.81 -2.73 2.46
N ASN A 136 6.78 -3.69 3.39
CA ASN A 136 7.21 -3.45 4.76
C ASN A 136 8.72 -3.20 4.88
N VAL A 137 9.54 -3.88 4.09
CA VAL A 137 10.97 -3.55 3.99
C VAL A 137 11.16 -2.07 3.65
N GLY A 138 10.47 -1.56 2.62
CA GLY A 138 10.50 -0.15 2.25
C GLY A 138 9.97 0.78 3.35
N ASN A 139 8.93 0.39 4.08
CA ASN A 139 8.39 1.16 5.20
C ASN A 139 9.41 1.24 6.38
N TYR A 140 10.09 0.13 6.68
CA TYR A 140 11.15 0.12 7.72
C TYR A 140 12.30 1.05 7.37
N ILE A 141 12.81 0.99 6.14
CA ILE A 141 13.94 1.83 5.70
C ILE A 141 13.54 3.31 5.73
N SER A 142 12.41 3.66 5.10
CA SER A 142 11.94 5.05 5.03
C SER A 142 11.65 5.63 6.42
N GLY A 143 11.03 4.82 7.27
CA GLY A 143 10.72 5.21 8.64
C GLY A 143 11.95 5.35 9.50
N ALA A 144 12.90 4.43 9.36
CA ALA A 144 14.16 4.47 10.11
C ALA A 144 15.00 5.70 9.74
N ALA A 145 15.06 6.07 8.46
CA ALA A 145 15.75 7.28 8.04
C ALA A 145 15.17 8.54 8.72
N ALA A 146 13.84 8.66 8.78
CA ALA A 146 13.17 9.76 9.47
C ALA A 146 13.45 9.77 10.97
N ILE A 147 13.32 8.62 11.65
CA ILE A 147 13.56 8.51 13.10
C ILE A 147 15.03 8.70 13.45
N ALA A 148 15.95 8.11 12.69
CA ALA A 148 17.39 8.22 12.91
C ALA A 148 17.87 9.68 12.83
N THR A 149 17.37 10.44 11.86
CA THR A 149 17.70 11.86 11.70
C THR A 149 17.24 12.70 12.91
N VAL A 150 16.03 12.43 13.39
CA VAL A 150 15.42 13.19 14.50
C VAL A 150 16.03 12.81 15.84
N LEU A 151 16.15 11.50 16.13
CA LEU A 151 16.66 11.01 17.41
C LEU A 151 18.20 10.99 17.45
N LYS A 152 18.88 11.32 16.35
CA LYS A 152 20.36 11.25 16.19
C LYS A 152 20.94 9.88 16.58
N ILE A 153 20.22 8.80 16.19
CA ILE A 153 20.62 7.40 16.40
C ILE A 153 20.98 6.73 15.08
N ASN A 154 21.67 5.60 15.14
CA ASN A 154 21.97 4.84 13.93
C ASN A 154 20.69 4.20 13.31
N LEU A 155 20.75 3.92 12.01
CA LEU A 155 19.62 3.40 11.22
C LEU A 155 19.10 2.06 11.78
N GLY A 156 19.98 1.16 12.24
CA GLY A 156 19.60 -0.13 12.81
C GLY A 156 18.80 0.01 14.11
N ALA A 157 19.23 0.91 15.01
CA ALA A 157 18.47 1.19 16.24
C ALA A 157 17.09 1.78 15.91
N ALA A 158 17.00 2.69 14.95
CA ALA A 158 15.72 3.25 14.49
C ALA A 158 14.80 2.16 13.93
N MET A 159 15.30 1.22 13.14
CA MET A 159 14.53 0.07 12.62
C MET A 159 14.01 -0.81 13.76
N CYS A 160 14.83 -1.09 14.78
CA CYS A 160 14.41 -1.86 15.94
C CYS A 160 13.28 -1.16 16.73
N ILE A 161 13.34 0.16 16.87
CA ILE A 161 12.28 0.96 17.51
C ILE A 161 10.98 0.83 16.70
N ILE A 162 11.04 0.98 15.36
CA ILE A 162 9.86 0.83 14.49
C ILE A 162 9.28 -0.56 14.64
N ALA A 163 10.13 -1.60 14.57
CA ALA A 163 9.69 -2.98 14.72
C ALA A 163 8.96 -3.20 16.06
N ALA A 164 9.57 -2.78 17.17
CA ALA A 164 9.01 -2.95 18.50
C ALA A 164 7.65 -2.23 18.66
N VAL A 165 7.59 -0.94 18.32
CA VAL A 165 6.38 -0.13 18.50
C VAL A 165 5.25 -0.59 17.57
N SER A 166 5.55 -0.80 16.30
CA SER A 166 4.54 -1.28 15.34
C SER A 166 4.00 -2.65 15.74
N THR A 167 4.86 -3.54 16.25
CA THR A 167 4.46 -4.87 16.73
C THR A 167 3.43 -4.77 17.85
N VAL A 168 3.62 -3.88 18.81
CA VAL A 168 2.61 -3.62 19.87
C VAL A 168 1.26 -3.25 19.23
N TYR A 169 1.26 -2.40 18.20
CA TYR A 169 0.02 -1.93 17.59
C TYR A 169 -0.79 -3.06 16.95
N TYR A 170 -0.19 -3.90 16.13
CA TYR A 170 -0.98 -4.92 15.43
C TYR A 170 -1.13 -6.24 16.20
N VAL A 171 -0.19 -6.62 17.06
CA VAL A 171 -0.31 -7.84 17.89
C VAL A 171 -1.43 -7.71 18.93
N PHE A 172 -1.55 -6.55 19.56
CA PHE A 172 -2.60 -6.31 20.55
C PHE A 172 -3.86 -5.69 19.93
N GLY A 173 -3.70 -4.72 19.05
CA GLY A 173 -4.80 -3.95 18.46
C GLY A 173 -5.63 -4.76 17.48
N GLY A 174 -5.02 -5.57 16.64
CA GLY A 174 -5.67 -6.15 15.47
C GLY A 174 -6.27 -5.05 14.56
N LEU A 175 -7.22 -5.38 13.69
CA LEU A 175 -7.86 -4.39 12.82
C LEU A 175 -8.61 -3.33 13.62
N LYS A 176 -9.31 -3.72 14.70
CA LYS A 176 -10.07 -2.78 15.52
C LYS A 176 -9.18 -1.71 16.17
N GLY A 177 -8.11 -2.14 16.82
CA GLY A 177 -7.18 -1.21 17.48
C GLY A 177 -6.41 -0.36 16.49
N VAL A 178 -5.88 -0.99 15.42
CA VAL A 178 -5.17 -0.29 14.34
C VAL A 178 -6.05 0.79 13.70
N ALA A 179 -7.34 0.51 13.45
CA ALA A 179 -8.24 1.47 12.81
C ALA A 179 -8.42 2.75 13.65
N TRP A 180 -8.66 2.62 14.95
CA TRP A 180 -8.85 3.79 15.83
C TRP A 180 -7.55 4.56 16.08
N ILE A 181 -6.41 3.86 16.23
CA ILE A 181 -5.10 4.52 16.35
C ILE A 181 -4.73 5.22 15.05
N THR A 182 -5.03 4.63 13.90
CA THR A 182 -4.80 5.24 12.59
C THR A 182 -5.58 6.55 12.42
N LEU A 183 -6.79 6.64 12.97
CA LEU A 183 -7.54 7.90 12.94
C LEU A 183 -6.77 9.03 13.64
N LEU A 184 -6.22 8.76 14.83
CA LEU A 184 -5.39 9.71 15.56
C LEU A 184 -4.10 10.05 14.79
N HIS A 185 -3.38 9.04 14.33
CA HIS A 185 -2.15 9.22 13.54
C HIS A 185 -2.39 10.03 12.28
N SER A 186 -3.52 9.80 11.59
CA SER A 186 -3.87 10.52 10.35
C SER A 186 -4.23 11.97 10.62
N ALA A 187 -4.92 12.24 11.72
CA ALA A 187 -5.19 13.63 12.12
C ALA A 187 -3.88 14.40 12.36
N VAL A 188 -2.95 13.82 13.13
CA VAL A 188 -1.64 14.41 13.38
C VAL A 188 -0.85 14.58 12.08
N LYS A 189 -0.88 13.58 11.16
CA LYS A 189 -0.23 13.63 9.85
C LYS A 189 -0.78 14.75 8.96
N ILE A 190 -2.09 14.87 8.86
CA ILE A 190 -2.73 15.92 8.04
C ILE A 190 -2.33 17.30 8.56
N VAL A 191 -2.35 17.50 9.88
CA VAL A 191 -1.89 18.75 10.49
C VAL A 191 -0.41 19.00 10.19
N GLY A 192 0.45 18.00 10.34
CA GLY A 192 1.88 18.12 10.08
C GLY A 192 2.19 18.50 8.62
N VAL A 193 1.59 17.81 7.65
CA VAL A 193 1.76 18.12 6.22
C VAL A 193 1.23 19.51 5.89
N SER A 194 0.09 19.92 6.47
CA SER A 194 -0.48 21.25 6.27
C SER A 194 0.42 22.35 6.84
N LEU A 195 1.04 22.12 7.99
CA LEU A 195 2.00 23.05 8.59
C LEU A 195 3.26 23.19 7.72
N ILE A 196 3.82 22.08 7.22
CA ILE A 196 4.97 22.14 6.32
C ILE A 196 4.62 22.93 5.05
N LEU A 197 3.46 22.63 4.44
CA LEU A 197 2.99 23.36 3.27
C LEU A 197 2.83 24.86 3.56
N GLY A 198 2.23 25.21 4.69
CA GLY A 198 2.08 26.60 5.10
C GLY A 198 3.42 27.33 5.24
N VAL A 199 4.41 26.70 5.90
CA VAL A 199 5.77 27.25 6.03
C VAL A 199 6.46 27.35 4.67
N ALA A 200 6.35 26.32 3.84
CA ALA A 200 6.93 26.30 2.50
C ALA A 200 6.38 27.44 1.63
N LEU A 201 5.06 27.61 1.59
CA LEU A 201 4.41 28.68 0.84
C LEU A 201 4.71 30.07 1.40
N TYR A 202 4.82 30.21 2.73
CA TYR A 202 5.23 31.47 3.33
C TYR A 202 6.66 31.83 2.96
N ALA A 203 7.58 30.87 3.03
CA ALA A 203 9.00 31.09 2.72
C ALA A 203 9.26 31.39 1.24
N THR A 204 8.45 30.82 0.32
CA THR A 204 8.55 31.08 -1.13
C THR A 204 7.81 32.35 -1.57
N GLY A 205 6.98 32.94 -0.73
CA GLY A 205 6.05 34.00 -1.12
C GLY A 205 4.85 33.51 -1.94
N GLY A 206 4.54 32.22 -1.88
CA GLY A 206 3.45 31.56 -2.60
C GLY A 206 3.90 30.74 -3.81
N VAL A 207 2.94 30.30 -4.63
CA VAL A 207 3.22 29.46 -5.81
C VAL A 207 3.80 30.26 -6.97
N ARG A 208 3.38 31.54 -7.15
CA ARG A 208 3.78 32.37 -8.28
C ARG A 208 5.30 32.60 -8.36
N PRO A 209 6.02 32.97 -7.28
CA PRO A 209 7.48 33.12 -7.35
C PRO A 209 8.20 31.83 -7.76
N MET A 210 7.68 30.65 -7.33
CA MET A 210 8.24 29.37 -7.77
C MET A 210 8.04 29.13 -9.27
N MET A 211 6.88 29.51 -9.84
CA MET A 211 6.60 29.39 -11.27
C MET A 211 7.48 30.35 -12.12
N GLU A 212 7.82 31.51 -11.59
CA GLU A 212 8.67 32.47 -12.25
C GLU A 212 10.17 32.13 -12.12
N GLY A 213 10.57 31.43 -11.04
CA GLY A 213 11.98 31.18 -10.72
C GLY A 213 12.48 29.76 -11.07
N LEU A 214 11.59 28.83 -11.37
CA LEU A 214 11.93 27.46 -11.77
C LEU A 214 11.59 27.21 -13.25
N PRO A 215 12.26 26.25 -13.92
CA PRO A 215 11.94 25.88 -15.29
C PRO A 215 10.46 25.50 -15.44
N PRO A 216 9.77 25.87 -16.56
CA PRO A 216 8.33 25.62 -16.74
C PRO A 216 7.90 24.15 -16.58
N GLN A 217 8.76 23.19 -16.93
CA GLN A 217 8.48 21.78 -16.79
C GLN A 217 8.21 21.34 -15.34
N TYR A 218 8.70 22.09 -14.33
CA TYR A 218 8.38 21.83 -12.93
C TYR A 218 6.88 21.96 -12.60
N PHE A 219 6.11 22.63 -13.45
CA PHE A 219 4.67 22.87 -13.25
C PHE A 219 3.79 22.22 -14.31
N THR A 220 4.36 21.48 -15.27
CA THR A 220 3.57 20.69 -16.21
C THR A 220 3.06 19.42 -15.54
N TRP A 221 1.98 18.85 -16.08
CA TRP A 221 1.33 17.67 -15.49
C TRP A 221 2.18 16.39 -15.58
N ASP A 222 3.09 16.34 -16.53
CA ASP A 222 3.99 15.20 -16.79
C ASP A 222 5.45 15.48 -16.42
N GLY A 223 5.86 16.74 -16.31
CA GLY A 223 7.19 17.18 -15.86
C GLY A 223 8.34 16.44 -16.56
N ASP A 224 9.41 16.25 -15.82
CA ASP A 224 10.55 15.43 -16.27
C ASP A 224 10.30 13.91 -16.11
N ILE A 225 9.15 13.52 -15.53
CA ILE A 225 8.75 12.12 -15.33
C ILE A 225 8.26 11.50 -16.64
N GLY A 226 7.54 12.26 -17.43
CA GLY A 226 6.95 11.85 -18.70
C GLY A 226 5.61 11.14 -18.58
N ALA A 227 4.75 11.35 -19.57
CA ALA A 227 3.37 10.87 -19.60
C ALA A 227 3.25 9.34 -19.47
N SER A 228 4.13 8.57 -20.14
CA SER A 228 4.11 7.10 -20.08
C SER A 228 4.31 6.58 -18.66
N THR A 229 5.26 7.16 -17.92
CA THR A 229 5.55 6.77 -16.53
C THR A 229 4.39 7.13 -15.61
N ILE A 230 3.78 8.31 -15.78
CA ILE A 230 2.62 8.73 -14.99
C ILE A 230 1.42 7.81 -15.21
N ILE A 231 1.17 7.42 -16.46
CA ILE A 231 0.13 6.45 -16.78
C ILE A 231 0.42 5.10 -16.11
N ALA A 232 1.66 4.61 -16.22
CA ALA A 232 2.08 3.38 -15.54
C ALA A 232 1.88 3.46 -14.02
N TRP A 233 2.30 4.56 -13.39
CA TRP A 233 2.10 4.79 -11.96
C TRP A 233 0.62 4.80 -11.55
N THR A 234 -0.21 5.47 -12.34
CA THR A 234 -1.65 5.57 -12.09
C THR A 234 -2.31 4.20 -12.23
N VAL A 235 -2.07 3.47 -13.33
CA VAL A 235 -2.60 2.13 -13.55
C VAL A 235 -2.14 1.15 -12.47
N GLY A 236 -0.85 1.16 -12.14
CA GLY A 236 -0.29 0.32 -11.08
C GLY A 236 -0.87 0.64 -9.70
N THR A 237 -1.12 1.92 -9.41
CA THR A 237 -1.73 2.33 -8.14
C THR A 237 -3.21 1.95 -8.07
N VAL A 238 -3.98 2.16 -9.13
CA VAL A 238 -5.38 1.70 -9.23
C VAL A 238 -5.46 0.19 -9.04
N GLY A 239 -4.62 -0.57 -9.75
CA GLY A 239 -4.57 -2.02 -9.61
C GLY A 239 -4.16 -2.45 -8.21
N ALA A 240 -3.16 -1.82 -7.61
CA ALA A 240 -2.78 -2.11 -6.23
C ALA A 240 -3.95 -1.88 -5.26
N ILE A 241 -4.75 -0.84 -5.42
CA ILE A 241 -5.93 -0.57 -4.58
C ILE A 241 -6.97 -1.67 -4.71
N PHE A 242 -7.21 -2.18 -5.92
CA PHE A 242 -8.23 -3.21 -6.17
C PHE A 242 -7.88 -4.59 -5.58
N SER A 243 -6.62 -4.83 -5.26
CA SER A 243 -6.15 -6.14 -4.79
C SER A 243 -5.44 -6.12 -3.44
N THR A 244 -5.02 -4.96 -2.95
CA THR A 244 -4.23 -4.91 -1.70
C THR A 244 -5.02 -5.48 -0.54
N GLN A 245 -4.49 -6.54 0.07
CA GLN A 245 -5.12 -7.27 1.16
C GLN A 245 -5.59 -6.36 2.29
N PHE A 246 -4.79 -5.36 2.67
CA PHE A 246 -5.17 -4.45 3.74
C PHE A 246 -6.45 -3.65 3.42
N ILE A 247 -6.62 -3.20 2.17
CA ILE A 247 -7.83 -2.47 1.75
C ILE A 247 -9.05 -3.39 1.81
N ILE A 248 -8.91 -4.64 1.36
CA ILE A 248 -9.98 -5.63 1.41
C ILE A 248 -10.39 -5.91 2.86
N GLN A 249 -9.40 -6.07 3.73
CA GLN A 249 -9.62 -6.27 5.16
C GLN A 249 -10.26 -5.03 5.81
N ALA A 250 -9.83 -3.82 5.44
CA ALA A 250 -10.40 -2.57 5.95
C ALA A 250 -11.88 -2.42 5.57
N ILE A 251 -12.26 -2.66 4.31
CA ILE A 251 -13.66 -2.59 3.88
C ILE A 251 -14.51 -3.68 4.51
N SER A 252 -13.97 -4.88 4.76
CA SER A 252 -14.71 -5.93 5.48
C SER A 252 -15.03 -5.54 6.93
N GLY A 253 -14.22 -4.66 7.52
CA GLY A 253 -14.49 -4.11 8.86
C GLY A 253 -15.65 -3.08 8.91
N ALA A 254 -16.12 -2.59 7.77
CA ALA A 254 -17.26 -1.66 7.71
C ALA A 254 -18.56 -2.35 8.15
N HIS A 255 -19.47 -1.60 8.75
CA HIS A 255 -20.72 -2.16 9.28
C HIS A 255 -21.73 -2.56 8.19
N ASP A 256 -21.64 -2.01 6.99
CA ASP A 256 -22.46 -2.40 5.84
C ASP A 256 -21.77 -2.05 4.49
N ALA A 257 -22.33 -2.53 3.39
CA ALA A 257 -21.81 -2.30 2.04
C ALA A 257 -21.84 -0.81 1.62
N LYS A 258 -22.79 -0.02 2.12
CA LYS A 258 -22.84 1.44 1.86
C LYS A 258 -21.72 2.15 2.59
N ALA A 259 -21.44 1.77 3.84
CA ALA A 259 -20.30 2.30 4.60
C ALA A 259 -18.98 1.93 3.94
N ALA A 260 -18.82 0.68 3.49
CA ALA A 260 -17.66 0.24 2.73
C ALA A 260 -17.48 1.05 1.44
N GLN A 261 -18.54 1.35 0.70
CA GLN A 261 -18.48 2.19 -0.50
C GLN A 261 -18.16 3.65 -0.16
N ARG A 262 -18.82 4.24 0.84
CA ARG A 262 -18.56 5.63 1.25
C ARG A 262 -17.14 5.83 1.75
N SER A 263 -16.56 4.81 2.41
CA SER A 263 -15.21 4.88 2.93
C SER A 263 -14.17 5.07 1.82
N THR A 264 -14.37 4.50 0.63
CA THR A 264 -13.47 4.70 -0.50
C THR A 264 -13.53 6.14 -1.03
N PHE A 265 -14.70 6.76 -1.03
CA PHE A 265 -14.83 8.18 -1.41
C PHE A 265 -14.16 9.10 -0.40
N TYR A 266 -14.26 8.79 0.91
CA TYR A 266 -13.49 9.52 1.93
C TYR A 266 -11.98 9.35 1.74
N ALA A 267 -11.51 8.13 1.45
CA ALA A 267 -10.10 7.89 1.15
C ALA A 267 -9.64 8.69 -0.08
N ALA A 268 -10.41 8.68 -1.17
CA ALA A 268 -10.14 9.45 -2.38
C ALA A 268 -10.05 10.96 -2.09
N ALA A 269 -11.04 11.50 -1.37
CA ALA A 269 -11.10 12.92 -1.02
C ALA A 269 -9.94 13.36 -0.12
N LEU A 270 -9.46 12.50 0.78
CA LEU A 270 -8.32 12.80 1.64
C LEU A 270 -6.97 12.66 0.93
N CYS A 271 -6.82 11.71 -0.01
CA CYS A 271 -5.59 11.55 -0.78
C CYS A 271 -5.32 12.75 -1.70
N PHE A 272 -6.38 13.33 -2.28
CA PHE A 272 -6.25 14.43 -3.26
C PHE A 272 -5.49 15.65 -2.73
N PRO A 273 -5.92 16.32 -1.64
CA PRO A 273 -5.22 17.49 -1.12
C PRO A 273 -3.82 17.15 -0.59
N LEU A 274 -3.61 15.96 -0.04
CA LEU A 274 -2.30 15.53 0.41
C LEU A 274 -1.33 15.36 -0.75
N ALA A 275 -1.77 14.83 -1.89
CA ALA A 275 -0.95 14.71 -3.09
C ALA A 275 -0.46 16.07 -3.59
N ILE A 276 -1.37 17.06 -3.67
CA ILE A 276 -1.05 18.43 -4.06
C ILE A 276 -0.06 19.06 -3.08
N ALA A 277 -0.33 18.92 -1.78
CA ALA A 277 0.54 19.46 -0.73
C ALA A 277 1.97 18.91 -0.81
N LEU A 278 2.14 17.60 -0.96
CA LEU A 278 3.45 16.97 -1.03
C LEU A 278 4.24 17.37 -2.29
N GLY A 279 3.56 17.49 -3.43
CA GLY A 279 4.18 18.00 -4.66
C GLY A 279 4.67 19.43 -4.50
N LEU A 280 3.83 20.33 -3.96
CA LEU A 280 4.20 21.73 -3.72
C LEU A 280 5.33 21.87 -2.70
N ILE A 281 5.36 21.05 -1.64
CA ILE A 281 6.46 21.04 -0.66
C ILE A 281 7.79 20.69 -1.34
N GLY A 282 7.81 19.66 -2.20
CA GLY A 282 9.04 19.28 -2.92
C GLY A 282 9.54 20.36 -3.88
N VAL A 283 8.64 20.96 -4.66
CA VAL A 283 8.95 22.08 -5.56
C VAL A 283 9.45 23.31 -4.78
N ALA A 284 8.81 23.63 -3.65
CA ALA A 284 9.26 24.73 -2.77
C ALA A 284 10.65 24.47 -2.20
N ALA A 285 10.96 23.23 -1.81
CA ALA A 285 12.30 22.86 -1.36
C ALA A 285 13.34 23.03 -2.45
N LYS A 286 13.03 22.67 -3.69
CA LYS A 286 13.91 22.90 -4.86
C LYS A 286 14.16 24.38 -5.10
N PHE A 287 13.13 25.19 -5.01
CA PHE A 287 13.22 26.65 -5.22
C PHE A 287 14.10 27.31 -4.15
N LEU A 288 13.91 26.98 -2.89
CA LEU A 288 14.62 27.61 -1.77
C LEU A 288 16.02 27.03 -1.53
N HIS A 289 16.21 25.74 -1.77
CA HIS A 289 17.41 24.99 -1.41
C HIS A 289 17.86 24.06 -2.56
N PRO A 290 18.22 24.58 -3.75
CA PRO A 290 18.46 23.78 -4.95
C PRO A 290 19.60 22.76 -4.83
N SER A 291 20.52 22.96 -3.88
CA SER A 291 21.73 22.12 -3.69
C SER A 291 21.66 21.08 -2.58
N ILE A 292 20.51 20.97 -1.88
CA ILE A 292 20.36 19.91 -0.86
C ILE A 292 20.15 18.54 -1.51
N ASP A 293 20.46 17.48 -0.77
CA ASP A 293 20.02 16.14 -1.15
C ASP A 293 18.49 16.09 -1.12
N SER A 294 17.90 15.58 -2.21
CA SER A 294 16.45 15.51 -2.42
C SER A 294 15.70 14.76 -1.30
N LEU A 295 16.37 13.84 -0.59
CA LEU A 295 15.81 13.14 0.57
C LEU A 295 15.38 14.10 1.68
N TYR A 296 16.02 15.25 1.77
CA TYR A 296 15.72 16.30 2.75
C TYR A 296 14.69 17.32 2.27
N ALA A 297 14.11 17.17 1.08
CA ALA A 297 13.13 18.10 0.51
C ALA A 297 11.94 18.41 1.44
N LEU A 298 11.49 17.44 2.22
CA LEU A 298 10.43 17.64 3.21
C LEU A 298 10.99 18.06 4.59
N PRO A 299 12.01 17.37 5.14
CA PRO A 299 12.56 17.73 6.46
C PRO A 299 13.22 19.10 6.53
N VAL A 300 13.69 19.69 5.42
CA VAL A 300 14.40 20.98 5.43
C VAL A 300 13.56 22.11 6.05
N PHE A 301 12.24 22.07 5.88
CA PHE A 301 11.34 23.06 6.46
C PHE A 301 11.22 22.99 7.99
N LEU A 302 11.63 21.88 8.63
CA LEU A 302 11.65 21.75 10.08
C LEU A 302 12.63 22.75 10.73
N GLN A 303 13.75 23.03 10.06
CA GLN A 303 14.85 23.82 10.61
C GLN A 303 14.49 25.32 10.79
N GLY A 304 13.43 25.80 10.14
CA GLY A 304 12.93 27.17 10.32
C GLY A 304 11.72 27.29 11.24
N MET A 305 11.24 26.18 11.79
CA MET A 305 10.03 26.17 12.63
C MET A 305 10.32 26.42 14.09
N HIS A 306 9.32 26.97 14.79
CA HIS A 306 9.33 26.97 16.26
C HIS A 306 9.45 25.52 16.79
N PRO A 307 10.25 25.21 17.83
CA PRO A 307 10.52 23.84 18.28
C PRO A 307 9.28 22.98 18.54
N LEU A 308 8.20 23.57 19.07
CA LEU A 308 6.93 22.87 19.29
C LEU A 308 6.26 22.43 17.96
N LEU A 309 6.31 23.29 16.94
CA LEU A 309 5.78 22.95 15.61
C LEU A 309 6.64 21.89 14.92
N ALA A 310 7.96 22.03 15.00
CA ALA A 310 8.90 21.03 14.51
C ALA A 310 8.69 19.68 15.21
N GLY A 311 8.47 19.67 16.53
CA GLY A 311 8.12 18.46 17.28
C GLY A 311 6.81 17.82 16.84
N LEU A 312 5.77 18.61 16.58
CA LEU A 312 4.48 18.12 16.08
C LEU A 312 4.62 17.52 14.67
N VAL A 313 5.32 18.19 13.76
CA VAL A 313 5.59 17.70 12.41
C VAL A 313 6.40 16.41 12.44
N THR A 314 7.47 16.37 13.23
CA THR A 314 8.28 15.16 13.41
C THR A 314 7.43 14.00 13.93
N THR A 315 6.58 14.26 14.93
CA THR A 315 5.64 13.28 15.46
C THR A 315 4.69 12.77 14.37
N SER A 316 4.26 13.64 13.44
CA SER A 316 3.38 13.26 12.32
C SER A 316 4.05 12.30 11.34
N LEU A 317 5.33 12.50 11.05
CA LEU A 317 6.13 11.61 10.19
C LEU A 317 6.30 10.24 10.85
N VAL A 318 6.67 10.24 12.14
CA VAL A 318 6.83 9.00 12.93
C VAL A 318 5.51 8.23 13.04
N ALA A 319 4.39 8.93 13.27
CA ALA A 319 3.06 8.34 13.29
C ALA A 319 2.72 7.63 11.96
N SER A 320 3.08 8.24 10.84
CA SER A 320 2.84 7.67 9.51
C SER A 320 3.57 6.34 9.30
N VAL A 321 4.78 6.20 9.87
CA VAL A 321 5.56 4.95 9.79
C VAL A 321 4.87 3.82 10.54
N PHE A 322 4.47 4.06 11.79
CA PHE A 322 3.87 3.03 12.62
C PHE A 322 2.56 2.51 12.06
N VAL A 323 1.74 3.39 11.48
CA VAL A 323 0.53 2.97 10.77
C VAL A 323 0.87 2.07 9.59
N SER A 324 1.72 2.52 8.66
CA SER A 324 2.03 1.78 7.44
C SER A 324 2.62 0.40 7.73
N VAL A 325 3.53 0.29 8.70
CA VAL A 325 4.11 -1.00 9.09
C VAL A 325 3.06 -1.92 9.70
N SER A 326 2.22 -1.39 10.61
CA SER A 326 1.23 -2.19 11.33
C SER A 326 0.13 -2.71 10.41
N THR A 327 -0.35 -1.89 9.49
CA THR A 327 -1.43 -2.25 8.56
C THR A 327 -0.99 -3.31 7.57
N VAL A 328 0.21 -3.19 7.02
CA VAL A 328 0.80 -4.18 6.11
C VAL A 328 1.08 -5.49 6.82
N ALA A 329 1.64 -5.44 8.04
CA ALA A 329 1.88 -6.65 8.83
C ALA A 329 0.57 -7.39 9.16
N LEU A 330 -0.48 -6.65 9.56
CA LEU A 330 -1.80 -7.24 9.82
C LEU A 330 -2.38 -7.92 8.58
N ALA A 331 -2.22 -7.33 7.39
CA ALA A 331 -2.66 -7.92 6.14
C ALA A 331 -1.92 -9.24 5.82
N ILE A 332 -0.61 -9.30 6.04
CA ILE A 332 0.17 -10.55 5.87
C ILE A 332 -0.33 -11.62 6.83
N VAL A 333 -0.50 -11.27 8.11
CA VAL A 333 -1.00 -12.20 9.14
C VAL A 333 -2.37 -12.75 8.78
N SER A 334 -3.28 -11.89 8.27
CA SER A 334 -4.62 -12.32 7.87
C SER A 334 -4.60 -13.34 6.73
N LEU A 335 -3.73 -13.16 5.73
CA LEU A 335 -3.53 -14.12 4.64
C LEU A 335 -2.97 -15.44 5.15
N ILE A 336 -1.93 -15.42 6.00
CA ILE A 336 -1.32 -16.63 6.55
C ILE A 336 -2.35 -17.41 7.38
N MET A 337 -3.10 -16.71 8.23
CA MET A 337 -4.11 -17.34 9.07
C MET A 337 -5.23 -17.96 8.24
N ARG A 338 -5.86 -17.19 7.38
CA ARG A 338 -7.06 -17.59 6.61
C ARG A 338 -6.77 -18.67 5.58
N ASP A 339 -5.65 -18.54 4.85
CA ASP A 339 -5.40 -19.36 3.67
C ASP A 339 -4.53 -20.59 3.97
N PHE A 340 -3.68 -20.52 5.00
CA PHE A 340 -2.75 -21.60 5.34
C PHE A 340 -3.02 -22.22 6.72
N TYR A 341 -3.11 -21.43 7.80
CA TYR A 341 -3.17 -21.98 9.15
C TYR A 341 -4.51 -22.63 9.45
N GLU A 342 -5.61 -21.91 9.29
CA GLU A 342 -6.97 -22.39 9.62
C GLU A 342 -7.38 -23.66 8.85
N PRO A 343 -7.15 -23.79 7.53
CA PRO A 343 -7.55 -24.97 6.79
C PRO A 343 -6.81 -26.26 7.18
N TYR A 344 -5.55 -26.14 7.64
CA TYR A 344 -4.71 -27.28 7.96
C TYR A 344 -4.81 -27.68 9.43
N PHE A 345 -4.84 -26.73 10.35
CA PHE A 345 -4.79 -26.99 11.80
C PHE A 345 -6.15 -27.00 12.47
N ARG A 346 -7.18 -26.41 11.83
CA ARG A 346 -8.56 -26.30 12.36
C ARG A 346 -8.60 -25.89 13.84
N PRO A 347 -7.94 -24.78 14.23
CA PRO A 347 -7.75 -24.39 15.61
C PRO A 347 -9.09 -23.98 16.25
N ASN A 348 -9.21 -24.20 17.55
CA ASN A 348 -10.27 -23.55 18.31
C ASN A 348 -10.00 -22.03 18.43
N PRO A 349 -10.99 -21.20 18.83
CA PRO A 349 -10.84 -19.74 18.85
C PRO A 349 -9.67 -19.24 19.72
N GLU A 350 -9.35 -19.94 20.80
CA GLU A 350 -8.25 -19.56 21.69
C GLU A 350 -6.88 -19.87 21.04
N GLN A 351 -6.74 -21.05 20.46
CA GLN A 351 -5.56 -21.45 19.69
C GLN A 351 -5.35 -20.53 18.49
N GLN A 352 -6.42 -20.18 17.78
CA GLN A 352 -6.39 -19.27 16.64
C GLN A 352 -5.86 -17.90 17.05
N LEU A 353 -6.35 -17.31 18.15
CA LEU A 353 -5.87 -16.01 18.63
C LEU A 353 -4.40 -16.06 19.07
N ARG A 354 -3.98 -17.16 19.73
CA ARG A 354 -2.56 -17.36 20.12
C ARG A 354 -1.66 -17.48 18.89
N ALA A 355 -2.05 -18.30 17.91
CA ALA A 355 -1.32 -18.47 16.66
C ALA A 355 -1.22 -17.15 15.88
N THR A 356 -2.32 -16.39 15.79
CA THR A 356 -2.33 -15.05 15.15
C THR A 356 -1.29 -14.13 15.77
N ARG A 357 -1.20 -14.07 17.10
CA ARG A 357 -0.22 -13.23 17.80
C ARG A 357 1.22 -13.72 17.58
N LEU A 358 1.44 -15.04 17.61
CA LEU A 358 2.77 -15.61 17.37
C LEU A 358 3.25 -15.34 15.95
N ILE A 359 2.40 -15.56 14.93
CA ILE A 359 2.69 -15.25 13.54
C ILE A 359 2.96 -13.75 13.38
N SER A 360 2.20 -12.92 14.07
CA SER A 360 2.43 -11.46 14.08
C SER A 360 3.84 -11.09 14.56
N LEU A 361 4.34 -11.73 15.62
CA LEU A 361 5.72 -11.52 16.11
C LEU A 361 6.77 -11.94 15.07
N VAL A 362 6.57 -13.06 14.39
CA VAL A 362 7.47 -13.51 13.31
C VAL A 362 7.49 -12.50 12.16
N ILE A 363 6.32 -12.03 11.73
CA ILE A 363 6.19 -11.04 10.63
C ILE A 363 6.83 -9.69 10.98
N ALA A 364 6.95 -9.35 12.26
CA ALA A 364 7.68 -8.15 12.68
C ALA A 364 9.19 -8.20 12.38
N VAL A 365 9.77 -9.39 12.49
CA VAL A 365 11.23 -9.57 12.36
C VAL A 365 11.65 -9.83 10.90
N VAL A 366 10.82 -10.54 10.13
CA VAL A 366 11.16 -10.96 8.76
C VAL A 366 11.61 -9.79 7.86
N PRO A 367 10.93 -8.62 7.82
CA PRO A 367 11.37 -7.50 6.98
C PRO A 367 12.76 -6.97 7.36
N LEU A 368 13.15 -7.03 8.65
CA LEU A 368 14.47 -6.57 9.11
C LEU A 368 15.61 -7.38 8.48
N ILE A 369 15.41 -8.67 8.22
CA ILE A 369 16.39 -9.53 7.58
C ILE A 369 16.61 -9.12 6.12
N PHE A 370 15.54 -8.72 5.43
CA PHE A 370 15.59 -8.35 4.01
C PHE A 370 16.09 -6.93 3.74
N VAL A 371 16.08 -6.05 4.74
CA VAL A 371 16.57 -4.66 4.61
C VAL A 371 18.01 -4.59 4.09
N ILE A 372 18.86 -5.57 4.46
CA ILE A 372 20.27 -5.61 4.08
C ILE A 372 20.45 -5.76 2.56
N PHE A 373 19.44 -6.27 1.84
CA PHE A 373 19.50 -6.62 0.42
C PHE A 373 18.85 -5.60 -0.52
N VAL A 374 18.25 -4.52 0.00
CA VAL A 374 17.44 -3.60 -0.81
C VAL A 374 18.03 -2.19 -0.86
N PRO A 375 18.64 -1.79 -2.00
CA PRO A 375 19.28 -0.47 -2.11
C PRO A 375 18.34 0.68 -2.51
N GLU A 376 17.20 0.43 -3.21
CA GLU A 376 16.35 1.48 -3.80
C GLU A 376 14.87 1.37 -3.40
N ILE A 377 14.42 2.24 -2.51
CA ILE A 377 13.08 2.20 -1.89
C ILE A 377 11.95 2.49 -2.89
N LEU A 378 12.10 3.50 -3.75
CA LEU A 378 11.04 3.91 -4.66
C LEU A 378 10.81 2.90 -5.77
N ARG A 379 11.89 2.40 -6.37
CA ARG A 379 11.86 1.37 -7.40
C ARG A 379 11.19 0.07 -6.90
N LEU A 380 11.53 -0.34 -5.67
CA LEU A 380 10.88 -1.45 -4.99
C LEU A 380 9.37 -1.21 -4.79
N SER A 381 8.99 0.03 -4.50
CA SER A 381 7.58 0.40 -4.32
C SER A 381 6.75 0.14 -5.57
N PHE A 382 7.23 0.55 -6.72
CA PHE A 382 6.51 0.35 -7.99
C PHE A 382 6.50 -1.11 -8.39
N PHE A 383 7.58 -1.85 -8.21
CA PHE A 383 7.60 -3.29 -8.42
C PHE A 383 6.53 -4.02 -7.60
N THR A 384 6.37 -3.69 -6.33
CA THR A 384 5.31 -4.30 -5.50
C THR A 384 3.90 -3.91 -5.92
N ARG A 385 3.70 -2.72 -6.52
CA ARG A 385 2.43 -2.32 -7.13
C ARG A 385 2.14 -3.13 -8.40
N ALA A 386 3.15 -3.40 -9.22
CA ALA A 386 3.03 -4.24 -10.41
C ALA A 386 2.56 -5.66 -10.06
N LEU A 387 3.17 -6.30 -9.05
CA LEU A 387 2.71 -7.63 -8.60
C LEU A 387 1.24 -7.62 -8.15
N ARG A 388 0.81 -6.58 -7.43
CA ARG A 388 -0.58 -6.44 -6.99
C ARG A 388 -1.53 -6.11 -8.13
N LEU A 389 -1.08 -5.39 -9.16
CA LEU A 389 -1.84 -5.12 -10.37
C LEU A 389 -2.25 -6.41 -11.09
N SER A 390 -1.34 -7.39 -11.21
CA SER A 390 -1.69 -8.68 -11.84
C SER A 390 -2.81 -9.42 -11.09
N ILE A 391 -2.80 -9.37 -9.76
CA ILE A 391 -3.87 -9.94 -8.92
C ILE A 391 -5.21 -9.22 -9.18
N SER A 392 -5.18 -7.89 -9.25
CA SER A 392 -6.41 -7.12 -9.47
C SER A 392 -7.03 -7.38 -10.84
N ILE A 393 -6.23 -7.58 -11.87
CA ILE A 393 -6.72 -7.94 -13.21
C ILE A 393 -7.43 -9.28 -13.18
N VAL A 394 -6.82 -10.30 -12.55
CA VAL A 394 -7.47 -11.60 -12.38
C VAL A 394 -8.74 -11.47 -11.53
N ALA A 395 -8.74 -10.65 -10.48
CA ALA A 395 -9.93 -10.41 -9.67
C ALA A 395 -11.05 -9.77 -10.50
N VAL A 396 -10.77 -8.71 -11.27
CA VAL A 396 -11.75 -8.05 -12.15
C VAL A 396 -12.32 -9.03 -13.19
N ILE A 397 -11.46 -9.81 -13.83
CA ILE A 397 -11.89 -10.86 -14.77
C ILE A 397 -12.82 -11.86 -14.05
N GLY A 398 -12.45 -12.31 -12.86
CA GLY A 398 -13.25 -13.25 -12.07
C GLY A 398 -14.63 -12.72 -11.69
N PHE A 399 -14.74 -11.45 -11.33
CA PHE A 399 -16.02 -10.87 -10.93
C PHE A 399 -16.91 -10.47 -12.10
N TYR A 400 -16.34 -9.97 -13.22
CA TYR A 400 -17.10 -9.35 -14.31
C TYR A 400 -17.10 -10.12 -15.64
N LEU A 401 -16.15 -11.03 -15.87
CA LEU A 401 -15.99 -11.74 -17.15
C LEU A 401 -16.14 -13.26 -16.97
N PRO A 402 -17.38 -13.79 -16.80
CA PRO A 402 -17.61 -15.21 -16.50
C PRO A 402 -17.05 -16.17 -17.56
N LEU A 403 -16.88 -15.71 -18.80
CA LEU A 403 -16.33 -16.51 -19.90
C LEU A 403 -14.89 -17.00 -19.63
N PHE A 404 -14.11 -16.22 -18.85
CA PHE A 404 -12.70 -16.50 -18.56
C PHE A 404 -12.48 -17.08 -17.16
N ARG A 405 -13.52 -17.55 -16.47
CA ARG A 405 -13.42 -18.14 -15.13
C ARG A 405 -12.86 -19.56 -15.16
N THR A 406 -11.61 -19.72 -15.56
CA THR A 406 -10.88 -20.99 -15.48
C THR A 406 -9.82 -20.91 -14.40
N GLY A 407 -9.87 -21.80 -13.40
CA GLY A 407 -8.88 -21.80 -12.30
C GLY A 407 -7.46 -22.05 -12.81
N ARG A 408 -7.31 -22.89 -13.84
CA ARG A 408 -6.01 -23.15 -14.47
C ARG A 408 -5.46 -21.90 -15.16
N GLY A 409 -6.26 -21.21 -15.96
CA GLY A 409 -5.86 -19.99 -16.66
C GLY A 409 -5.47 -18.87 -15.68
N ALA A 410 -6.27 -18.66 -14.63
CA ALA A 410 -5.98 -17.68 -13.60
C ALA A 410 -4.69 -17.99 -12.83
N THR A 411 -4.49 -19.24 -12.41
CA THR A 411 -3.28 -19.67 -11.69
C THR A 411 -2.03 -19.51 -12.55
N LEU A 412 -2.05 -20.00 -13.79
CA LEU A 412 -0.92 -19.87 -14.73
C LEU A 412 -0.67 -18.40 -15.10
N GLY A 413 -1.73 -17.62 -15.29
CA GLY A 413 -1.64 -16.17 -15.56
C GLY A 413 -0.94 -15.41 -14.45
N LEU A 414 -1.28 -15.70 -13.19
CA LEU A 414 -0.64 -15.08 -12.02
C LEU A 414 0.82 -15.49 -11.85
N LEU A 415 1.13 -16.78 -12.01
CA LEU A 415 2.51 -17.27 -11.93
C LEU A 415 3.39 -16.69 -13.03
N ALA A 416 2.89 -16.67 -14.28
CA ALA A 416 3.57 -16.05 -15.41
C ALA A 416 3.77 -14.54 -15.20
N ALA A 417 2.72 -13.84 -14.73
CA ALA A 417 2.82 -12.41 -14.43
C ALA A 417 3.86 -12.12 -13.35
N ALA A 418 3.86 -12.88 -12.24
CA ALA A 418 4.86 -12.71 -11.18
C ALA A 418 6.28 -12.96 -11.69
N ALA A 419 6.49 -14.04 -12.48
CA ALA A 419 7.80 -14.38 -13.03
C ALA A 419 8.29 -13.33 -14.04
N PHE A 420 7.48 -13.00 -15.05
CA PHE A 420 7.88 -12.05 -16.10
C PHE A 420 8.05 -10.63 -15.56
N THR A 421 7.18 -10.18 -14.67
CA THR A 421 7.32 -8.86 -14.03
C THR A 421 8.61 -8.79 -13.20
N SER A 422 8.94 -9.86 -12.46
CA SER A 422 10.17 -9.92 -11.66
C SER A 422 11.42 -9.93 -12.51
N VAL A 423 11.44 -10.71 -13.59
CA VAL A 423 12.56 -10.74 -14.55
C VAL A 423 12.71 -9.38 -15.23
N TRP A 424 11.60 -8.79 -15.68
CA TRP A 424 11.60 -7.48 -16.36
C TRP A 424 12.14 -6.38 -15.45
N TYR A 425 11.71 -6.37 -14.19
CA TYR A 425 12.22 -5.46 -13.16
C TYR A 425 13.72 -5.67 -12.90
N ALA A 426 14.18 -6.92 -12.78
CA ALA A 426 15.59 -7.24 -12.56
C ALA A 426 16.48 -6.81 -13.72
N LEU A 427 15.96 -6.86 -14.96
CA LEU A 427 16.63 -6.37 -16.17
C LEU A 427 16.62 -4.84 -16.31
N GLY A 428 16.05 -4.10 -15.37
CA GLY A 428 16.03 -2.65 -15.38
C GLY A 428 14.99 -2.01 -16.30
N ASN A 429 13.87 -2.69 -16.56
CA ASN A 429 12.80 -2.22 -17.45
C ASN A 429 13.31 -1.99 -18.89
N PRO A 430 13.72 -3.06 -19.62
CA PRO A 430 14.30 -2.94 -20.94
C PRO A 430 13.40 -2.17 -21.91
N TYR A 431 14.02 -1.53 -22.90
CA TYR A 431 13.36 -0.71 -23.93
C TYR A 431 12.53 0.46 -23.37
N GLY A 432 12.74 0.88 -22.11
CA GLY A 432 11.96 1.93 -21.47
C GLY A 432 10.50 1.52 -21.15
N ILE A 433 10.18 0.23 -21.24
CA ILE A 433 8.84 -0.28 -20.92
C ILE A 433 8.77 -0.58 -19.41
N ASP A 434 7.88 0.12 -18.69
CA ASP A 434 7.69 -0.11 -17.26
C ASP A 434 7.13 -1.51 -16.99
N ASN A 435 7.62 -2.16 -15.93
CA ASN A 435 7.17 -3.49 -15.51
C ASN A 435 5.67 -3.57 -15.17
N MET A 436 5.01 -2.44 -14.92
CA MET A 436 3.55 -2.35 -14.75
C MET A 436 2.78 -2.83 -15.99
N TYR A 437 3.28 -2.52 -17.20
CA TYR A 437 2.64 -2.99 -18.42
C TYR A 437 2.77 -4.50 -18.58
N VAL A 438 3.92 -5.07 -18.23
CA VAL A 438 4.13 -6.53 -18.22
C VAL A 438 3.17 -7.20 -17.24
N ALA A 439 3.06 -6.66 -16.02
CA ALA A 439 2.14 -7.16 -14.99
C ALA A 439 0.66 -7.07 -15.42
N ALA A 440 0.30 -6.04 -16.18
CA ALA A 440 -1.07 -5.85 -16.66
C ALA A 440 -1.44 -6.83 -17.79
N VAL A 441 -0.56 -6.98 -18.76
CA VAL A 441 -0.85 -7.71 -20.01
C VAL A 441 -0.70 -9.22 -19.83
N THR A 442 0.29 -9.68 -19.09
CA THR A 442 0.62 -11.11 -18.98
C THR A 442 -0.55 -11.98 -18.50
N PRO A 443 -1.27 -11.67 -17.39
CA PRO A 443 -2.35 -12.53 -16.93
C PRO A 443 -3.51 -12.59 -17.94
N VAL A 444 -3.80 -11.49 -18.63
CA VAL A 444 -4.83 -11.45 -19.66
C VAL A 444 -4.47 -12.37 -20.81
N LEU A 445 -3.26 -12.24 -21.36
CA LEU A 445 -2.79 -13.06 -22.47
C LEU A 445 -2.83 -14.55 -22.13
N VAL A 446 -2.31 -14.94 -20.95
CA VAL A 446 -2.30 -16.35 -20.54
C VAL A 446 -3.71 -16.91 -20.38
N MET A 447 -4.63 -16.13 -19.76
CA MET A 447 -6.02 -16.57 -19.61
C MET A 447 -6.75 -16.69 -20.94
N VAL A 448 -6.51 -15.79 -21.90
CA VAL A 448 -7.08 -15.84 -23.25
C VAL A 448 -6.53 -17.06 -24.02
N ILE A 449 -5.23 -17.27 -24.01
CA ILE A 449 -4.57 -18.42 -24.66
C ILE A 449 -5.09 -19.74 -24.07
N GLU A 450 -5.15 -19.86 -22.74
CA GLU A 450 -5.67 -21.06 -22.08
C GLU A 450 -7.12 -21.34 -22.49
N ARG A 451 -7.94 -20.29 -22.56
CA ARG A 451 -9.33 -20.42 -22.99
C ARG A 451 -9.46 -20.85 -24.45
N ALA A 452 -8.67 -20.28 -25.33
CA ALA A 452 -8.65 -20.66 -26.75
C ALA A 452 -8.24 -22.13 -26.94
N LEU A 453 -7.20 -22.56 -26.23
CA LEU A 453 -6.72 -23.95 -26.27
C LEU A 453 -7.75 -24.94 -25.68
N SER A 454 -8.49 -24.55 -24.65
CA SER A 454 -9.54 -25.39 -24.07
C SER A 454 -10.74 -25.55 -25.01
N TRP A 455 -11.12 -24.51 -25.76
CA TRP A 455 -12.18 -24.59 -26.77
C TRP A 455 -11.77 -25.48 -27.96
N SER A 456 -10.54 -25.33 -28.45
CA SER A 456 -10.03 -26.17 -29.53
C SER A 456 -10.07 -27.66 -29.17
N LYS A 457 -9.61 -28.00 -27.93
CA LYS A 457 -9.69 -29.40 -27.47
C LYS A 457 -11.13 -29.92 -27.36
N SER A 458 -12.06 -29.12 -26.87
CA SER A 458 -13.47 -29.49 -26.76
C SER A 458 -14.11 -29.69 -28.11
N ALA A 459 -13.76 -28.86 -29.08
CA ALA A 459 -14.25 -29.01 -30.49
C ALA A 459 -13.73 -30.30 -31.14
N ILE A 460 -12.44 -30.61 -31.00
CA ILE A 460 -11.83 -31.84 -31.53
C ILE A 460 -12.48 -33.08 -30.90
N ILE A 461 -12.69 -33.11 -29.59
CA ILE A 461 -13.32 -34.23 -28.89
C ILE A 461 -14.76 -34.42 -29.36
N ALA A 462 -15.51 -33.32 -29.57
CA ALA A 462 -16.89 -33.38 -30.08
C ALA A 462 -16.95 -33.90 -31.50
N GLU A 463 -15.99 -33.57 -32.35
CA GLU A 463 -15.89 -34.01 -33.73
C GLU A 463 -15.48 -35.49 -33.80
N THR A 464 -14.52 -35.93 -32.99
CA THR A 464 -14.12 -37.35 -32.89
C THR A 464 -15.27 -38.24 -32.38
N ARG A 465 -16.07 -37.72 -31.45
CA ARG A 465 -17.24 -38.45 -30.92
C ARG A 465 -18.35 -38.62 -31.98
N LYS A 466 -18.61 -37.57 -32.76
CA LYS A 466 -19.55 -37.63 -33.88
C LYS A 466 -19.11 -38.62 -34.97
N GLN A 467 -17.81 -38.67 -35.27
CA GLN A 467 -17.27 -39.65 -36.23
C GLN A 467 -17.34 -41.09 -35.73
N GLY A 468 -17.12 -41.32 -34.41
CA GLY A 468 -17.27 -42.63 -33.79
C GLY A 468 -18.73 -43.14 -33.83
N GLU A 469 -19.70 -42.27 -33.53
CA GLU A 469 -21.13 -42.61 -33.57
C GLU A 469 -21.64 -42.87 -35.00
N SER A 470 -21.05 -42.23 -36.04
CA SER A 470 -21.40 -42.48 -37.43
C SER A 470 -20.89 -43.84 -37.98
N HIS A 471 -19.78 -44.36 -37.40
CA HIS A 471 -19.26 -45.69 -37.78
C HIS A 471 -20.01 -46.85 -37.11
N GLU A 472 -20.60 -46.67 -35.93
CA GLU A 472 -21.43 -47.69 -35.26
C GLU A 472 -22.83 -47.82 -35.89
N HIS A 473 -23.34 -46.84 -36.62
CA HIS A 473 -24.62 -46.92 -37.32
C HIS A 473 -24.53 -47.51 -38.75
N HIS A 474 -23.31 -47.81 -39.22
CA HIS A 474 -23.08 -48.42 -40.56
C HIS A 474 -22.45 -49.82 -40.48
N ALA A 475 -22.29 -50.39 -39.30
CA ALA A 475 -21.91 -51.80 -39.05
C ALA A 475 -23.12 -52.57 -38.52
#